data_09c2dcb280bb03128818f3d8bd7435d1
#
_entry.id   09c2dcb280bb03128818f3d8bd7435d1
#
_cell.length_a   1.000
_cell.length_b   1.000
_cell.length_c   1.000
_cell.angle_alpha   90.00
_cell.angle_beta   90.00
_cell.angle_gamma   90.00
#
_symmetry.space_group_name_H-M   'P 1'
#
loop_
_entity.id
_entity.type
_entity.pdbx_description
1 polymer ?
#
loop_
_entity_poly.entity_id
_entity_poly.type
_entity_poly.pdbx_seq_one_letter_code
_entity_poly.pdbx_strand_id
1 'polypeptide(L)'
;MDKSLKERIEEFKSYRIEKPPLEIIEHYKRDLQAIQDSMEIIQGRWKMPIIALLCNGEFRYSELEKGLPKITPRMLSKELRALEINGLILRTVYDSLPLKVTYKLADYGYTLVPLIIELTNWGKQHREKIKTATL
;
A
#
# COMPACT_ATOMS: atom_id res chain seq x y z
N MET A 1 -8.51 -15.07 13.32
CA MET A 1 -7.36 -15.37 14.21
C MET A 1 -6.07 -15.18 13.42
N ASP A 2 -5.20 -14.32 13.89
CA ASP A 2 -3.92 -14.08 13.22
C ASP A 2 -2.98 -15.26 13.43
N LYS A 3 -2.49 -15.82 12.33
CA LYS A 3 -1.46 -16.86 12.38
C LYS A 3 -0.14 -16.23 12.78
N SER A 4 0.65 -16.95 13.59
CA SER A 4 2.00 -16.52 13.90
C SER A 4 2.85 -16.46 12.62
N LEU A 5 3.91 -15.65 12.64
CA LEU A 5 4.86 -15.60 11.52
C LEU A 5 5.40 -16.98 11.16
N LYS A 6 5.71 -17.79 12.19
CA LYS A 6 6.23 -19.14 12.00
C LYS A 6 5.24 -20.03 11.25
N GLU A 7 3.96 -20.01 11.63
CA GLU A 7 2.90 -20.75 10.94
C GLU A 7 2.74 -20.34 9.49
N ARG A 8 2.83 -19.04 9.22
CA ARG A 8 2.73 -18.49 7.86
C ARG A 8 3.91 -18.90 7.00
N ILE A 9 5.11 -18.95 7.58
CA ILE A 9 6.30 -19.42 6.87
C ILE A 9 6.16 -20.91 6.52
N GLU A 10 5.70 -21.72 7.46
CA GLU A 10 5.49 -23.16 7.20
C GLU A 10 4.41 -23.40 6.16
N GLU A 11 3.32 -22.63 6.21
CA GLU A 11 2.27 -22.69 5.20
C GLU A 11 2.84 -22.34 3.81
N PHE A 12 3.62 -21.29 3.71
CA PHE A 12 4.26 -20.89 2.46
C PHE A 12 5.19 -21.98 1.93
N LYS A 13 5.97 -22.60 2.81
CA LYS A 13 6.87 -23.70 2.43
C LYS A 13 6.11 -24.89 1.87
N SER A 14 4.88 -25.12 2.32
CA SER A 14 4.05 -26.24 1.83
C SER A 14 3.66 -26.08 0.35
N TYR A 15 3.65 -24.85 -0.16
CA TYR A 15 3.41 -24.58 -1.58
C TYR A 15 4.66 -24.65 -2.44
N ARG A 16 5.80 -24.89 -1.82
CA ARG A 16 7.09 -24.94 -2.51
C ARG A 16 7.10 -26.10 -3.51
N ILE A 17 7.52 -25.79 -4.72
CA ILE A 17 7.65 -26.77 -5.79
C ILE A 17 9.09 -27.28 -5.82
N GLU A 18 9.27 -28.62 -5.76
CA GLU A 18 10.59 -29.24 -5.91
C GLU A 18 10.85 -29.51 -7.39
N LYS A 19 11.42 -28.52 -8.07
CA LYS A 19 11.78 -28.56 -9.50
C LYS A 19 13.08 -27.81 -9.73
N PRO A 20 13.74 -28.06 -10.86
CA PRO A 20 14.92 -27.24 -11.25
C PRO A 20 14.56 -25.76 -11.34
N PRO A 21 15.50 -24.84 -11.03
CA PRO A 21 15.23 -23.39 -10.98
C PRO A 21 14.53 -22.81 -12.20
N LEU A 22 14.90 -23.22 -13.41
CA LEU A 22 14.26 -22.70 -14.63
C LEU A 22 12.79 -23.12 -14.73
N GLU A 23 12.42 -24.32 -14.31
CA GLU A 23 11.03 -24.78 -14.29
C GLU A 23 10.22 -24.04 -13.25
N ILE A 24 10.82 -23.71 -12.10
CA ILE A 24 10.17 -22.89 -11.07
C ILE A 24 9.84 -21.51 -11.63
N ILE A 25 10.78 -20.87 -12.32
CA ILE A 25 10.60 -19.56 -12.95
C ILE A 25 9.42 -19.61 -13.94
N GLU A 26 9.38 -20.62 -14.80
CA GLU A 26 8.28 -20.76 -15.77
C GLU A 26 6.93 -20.97 -15.07
N HIS A 27 6.90 -21.77 -14.01
CA HIS A 27 5.68 -21.99 -13.24
C HIS A 27 5.13 -20.70 -12.61
N TYR A 28 6.02 -19.85 -12.07
CA TYR A 28 5.63 -18.60 -11.38
C TYR A 28 5.62 -17.38 -12.29
N LYS A 29 5.81 -17.54 -13.58
CA LYS A 29 5.92 -16.42 -14.51
C LYS A 29 4.78 -15.39 -14.39
N ARG A 30 3.54 -15.86 -14.29
CA ARG A 30 2.36 -14.99 -14.13
C ARG A 30 2.32 -14.32 -12.78
N ASP A 31 2.72 -15.02 -11.73
CA ASP A 31 2.76 -14.47 -10.38
C ASP A 31 3.83 -13.39 -10.26
N LEU A 32 5.01 -13.61 -10.84
CA LEU A 32 6.07 -12.62 -10.87
C LEU A 32 5.66 -11.38 -11.64
N GLN A 33 4.97 -11.55 -12.76
CA GLN A 33 4.41 -10.44 -13.53
C GLN A 33 3.40 -9.65 -12.70
N ALA A 34 2.51 -10.34 -11.99
CA ALA A 34 1.51 -9.70 -11.12
C ALA A 34 2.17 -8.89 -10.00
N ILE A 35 3.24 -9.41 -9.42
CA ILE A 35 4.01 -8.68 -8.39
C ILE A 35 4.62 -7.41 -8.99
N GLN A 36 5.21 -7.50 -10.17
CA GLN A 36 5.80 -6.34 -10.86
C GLN A 36 4.74 -5.30 -11.20
N ASP A 37 3.59 -5.72 -11.70
CA ASP A 37 2.47 -4.82 -12.02
C ASP A 37 1.98 -4.10 -10.76
N SER A 38 1.87 -4.84 -9.65
CA SER A 38 1.49 -4.26 -8.36
C SER A 38 2.50 -3.20 -7.90
N MET A 39 3.79 -3.51 -8.01
CA MET A 39 4.84 -2.58 -7.59
C MET A 39 4.83 -1.30 -8.40
N GLU A 40 4.50 -1.35 -9.70
CA GLU A 40 4.36 -0.15 -10.51
C GLU A 40 3.28 0.81 -9.97
N ILE A 41 2.20 0.26 -9.46
CA ILE A 41 1.07 1.05 -8.94
C ILE A 41 1.34 1.61 -7.55
N ILE A 42 2.00 0.84 -6.68
CA ILE A 42 2.15 1.18 -5.26
C ILE A 42 3.56 1.63 -4.86
N GLN A 43 4.48 1.68 -5.82
CA GLN A 43 5.88 2.03 -5.54
C GLN A 43 6.02 3.45 -4.94
N GLY A 44 7.12 3.64 -4.26
CA GLY A 44 7.43 4.92 -3.65
C GLY A 44 7.06 4.98 -2.17
N ARG A 45 7.43 6.08 -1.55
CA ARG A 45 7.29 6.26 -0.11
C ARG A 45 5.88 6.59 0.34
N TRP A 46 5.08 7.23 -0.52
CA TRP A 46 3.88 7.93 -0.07
C TRP A 46 2.56 7.32 -0.48
N LYS A 47 2.51 6.54 -1.57
CA LYS A 47 1.23 6.02 -2.11
C LYS A 47 0.49 5.15 -1.09
N MET A 48 1.14 4.16 -0.52
CA MET A 48 0.49 3.27 0.43
C MET A 48 0.11 3.98 1.74
N PRO A 49 0.94 4.84 2.33
CA PRO A 49 0.51 5.67 3.45
C PRO A 49 -0.70 6.56 3.16
N ILE A 50 -0.80 7.17 1.98
CA ILE A 50 -1.96 7.95 1.57
C ILE A 50 -3.22 7.07 1.56
N ILE A 51 -3.14 5.92 0.91
CA ILE A 51 -4.26 4.98 0.84
C ILE A 51 -4.66 4.53 2.25
N ALA A 52 -3.70 4.27 3.12
CA ALA A 52 -3.96 3.88 4.50
C ALA A 52 -4.76 4.94 5.26
N LEU A 53 -4.41 6.22 5.10
CA LEU A 53 -5.19 7.31 5.70
C LEU A 53 -6.61 7.34 5.14
N LEU A 54 -6.75 7.21 3.84
CA LEU A 54 -8.05 7.28 3.16
C LEU A 54 -8.94 6.07 3.45
N CYS A 55 -8.41 4.99 4.02
CA CYS A 55 -9.24 3.90 4.55
C CYS A 55 -10.17 4.37 5.66
N ASN A 56 -9.87 5.48 6.31
CA ASN A 56 -10.63 6.04 7.42
C ASN A 56 -11.71 7.03 6.98
N GLY A 57 -11.84 7.28 5.71
CA GLY A 57 -12.87 8.15 5.18
C GLY A 57 -12.34 9.22 4.24
N GLU A 58 -13.07 10.32 4.14
CA GLU A 58 -12.80 11.43 3.24
C GLU A 58 -11.91 12.46 3.93
N PHE A 59 -10.87 12.90 3.24
CA PHE A 59 -9.89 13.87 3.76
C PHE A 59 -9.70 15.04 2.81
N ARG A 60 -9.51 16.22 3.39
CA ARG A 60 -9.06 17.39 2.64
C ARG A 60 -7.56 17.28 2.38
N TYR A 61 -7.08 17.98 1.36
CA TYR A 61 -5.66 18.06 1.04
C TYR A 61 -4.82 18.45 2.27
N SER A 62 -5.24 19.48 2.99
CA SER A 62 -4.52 19.96 4.18
C SER A 62 -4.47 18.92 5.30
N GLU A 63 -5.50 18.11 5.43
CA GLU A 63 -5.55 17.04 6.42
C GLU A 63 -4.58 15.91 6.06
N LEU A 64 -4.49 15.54 4.79
CA LEU A 64 -3.52 14.57 4.30
C LEU A 64 -2.09 15.07 4.52
N GLU A 65 -1.85 16.34 4.24
CA GLU A 65 -0.54 16.97 4.44
C GLU A 65 -0.10 16.90 5.90
N LYS A 66 -1.01 17.17 6.83
CA LYS A 66 -0.74 17.06 8.26
C LYS A 66 -0.52 15.62 8.72
N GLY A 67 -1.22 14.68 8.11
CA GLY A 67 -1.11 13.27 8.45
C GLY A 67 0.14 12.57 7.92
N LEU A 68 0.86 13.21 7.02
CA LEU A 68 2.04 12.65 6.35
C LEU A 68 3.27 13.51 6.61
N PRO A 69 3.92 13.37 7.78
CA PRO A 69 5.08 14.19 8.13
C PRO A 69 6.16 14.13 7.08
N LYS A 70 6.74 15.29 6.76
CA LYS A 70 7.82 15.48 5.79
C LYS A 70 7.41 15.36 4.31
N ILE A 71 6.14 15.15 4.01
CA ILE A 71 5.69 15.23 2.62
C ILE A 71 5.65 16.70 2.20
N THR A 72 6.14 16.98 1.00
CA THR A 72 6.04 18.32 0.42
C THR A 72 4.71 18.46 -0.34
N PRO A 73 4.16 19.67 -0.49
CA PRO A 73 2.96 19.90 -1.32
C PRO A 73 3.11 19.35 -2.73
N ARG A 74 4.29 19.49 -3.31
CA ARG A 74 4.58 18.99 -4.66
C ARG A 74 4.49 17.46 -4.72
N MET A 75 5.04 16.78 -3.73
CA MET A 75 4.99 15.32 -3.63
C MET A 75 3.56 14.83 -3.41
N LEU A 76 2.83 15.46 -2.50
CA LEU A 76 1.45 15.10 -2.21
C LEU A 76 0.57 15.25 -3.45
N SER A 77 0.66 16.36 -4.14
CA SER A 77 -0.11 16.62 -5.37
C SER A 77 0.20 15.59 -6.45
N LYS A 78 1.48 15.26 -6.63
CA LYS A 78 1.93 14.26 -7.59
C LYS A 78 1.38 12.87 -7.28
N GLU A 79 1.47 12.47 -6.03
CA GLU A 79 1.02 11.14 -5.61
C GLU A 79 -0.52 11.02 -5.68
N LEU A 80 -1.25 12.05 -5.25
CA LEU A 80 -2.71 12.05 -5.34
C LEU A 80 -3.17 11.95 -6.80
N ARG A 81 -2.51 12.67 -7.71
CA ARG A 81 -2.85 12.61 -9.13
C ARG A 81 -2.60 11.22 -9.71
N ALA A 82 -1.47 10.61 -9.37
CA ALA A 82 -1.15 9.26 -9.83
C ALA A 82 -2.18 8.23 -9.32
N LEU A 83 -2.57 8.32 -8.06
CA LEU A 83 -3.57 7.43 -7.47
C LEU A 83 -4.94 7.62 -8.12
N GLU A 84 -5.32 8.86 -8.40
CA GLU A 84 -6.58 9.18 -9.08
C GLU A 84 -6.60 8.61 -10.51
N ILE A 85 -5.52 8.81 -11.27
CA ILE A 85 -5.39 8.31 -12.64
C ILE A 85 -5.52 6.79 -12.67
N ASN A 86 -4.97 6.10 -11.68
CA ASN A 86 -5.05 4.65 -11.57
C ASN A 86 -6.39 4.15 -10.98
N GLY A 87 -7.33 5.05 -10.72
CA GLY A 87 -8.67 4.68 -10.25
C GLY A 87 -8.74 4.24 -8.80
N LEU A 88 -7.70 4.51 -8.00
CA LEU A 88 -7.64 4.08 -6.60
C LEU A 88 -8.31 5.07 -5.65
N ILE A 89 -8.32 6.34 -6.01
CA ILE A 89 -8.94 7.39 -5.20
C ILE A 89 -9.85 8.26 -6.06
N LEU A 90 -10.79 8.93 -5.41
CA LEU A 90 -11.70 9.89 -6.02
C LEU A 90 -11.43 11.27 -5.44
N ARG A 91 -11.34 12.25 -6.32
CA ARG A 91 -11.26 13.66 -5.95
C ARG A 91 -12.63 14.30 -6.13
N THR A 92 -13.14 14.91 -5.07
CA THR A 92 -14.45 15.56 -5.09
C THR A 92 -14.27 17.05 -4.85
N VAL A 93 -14.87 17.84 -5.72
CA VAL A 93 -14.93 19.30 -5.58
C VAL A 93 -16.34 19.67 -5.15
N TYR A 94 -16.46 20.28 -3.98
CA TYR A 94 -17.74 20.78 -3.50
C TYR A 94 -17.90 22.24 -3.91
N ASP A 95 -19.04 22.57 -4.50
CA ASP A 95 -19.38 23.92 -4.89
C ASP A 95 -19.79 24.71 -3.65
N SER A 96 -18.82 25.21 -2.94
CA SER A 96 -19.00 25.98 -1.72
C SER A 96 -18.06 27.20 -1.71
N LEU A 97 -18.27 28.16 -0.80
CA LEU A 97 -17.40 29.31 -0.60
C LEU A 97 -16.83 29.26 0.83
N PRO A 98 -15.51 29.00 1.00
CA PRO A 98 -14.52 28.69 -0.04
C PRO A 98 -14.69 27.30 -0.63
N LEU A 99 -14.10 27.09 -1.82
CA LEU A 99 -14.13 25.78 -2.48
C LEU A 99 -13.52 24.70 -1.57
N LYS A 100 -14.23 23.57 -1.51
CA LYS A 100 -13.79 22.42 -0.73
C LYS A 100 -13.42 21.28 -1.69
N VAL A 101 -12.20 20.80 -1.58
CA VAL A 101 -11.72 19.64 -2.34
C VAL A 101 -11.35 18.54 -1.35
N THR A 102 -11.89 17.36 -1.58
CA THR A 102 -11.61 16.21 -0.74
C THR A 102 -11.18 15.01 -1.57
N TYR A 103 -10.58 14.05 -0.89
CA TYR A 103 -10.13 12.79 -1.46
C TYR A 103 -10.68 11.64 -0.63
N LYS A 104 -11.08 10.56 -1.29
CA LYS A 104 -11.51 9.32 -0.65
C LYS A 104 -11.12 8.13 -1.51
N LEU A 105 -11.14 6.93 -0.94
CA LEU A 105 -10.91 5.73 -1.74
C LEU A 105 -12.06 5.51 -2.73
N ALA A 106 -11.70 5.14 -3.94
CA ALA A 106 -12.63 4.53 -4.89
C ALA A 106 -12.85 3.06 -4.47
N ASP A 107 -13.89 2.42 -5.00
CA ASP A 107 -14.13 1.01 -4.73
C ASP A 107 -12.89 0.16 -5.02
N TYR A 108 -12.23 0.45 -6.12
CA TYR A 108 -10.99 -0.24 -6.50
C TYR A 108 -9.87 -0.02 -5.46
N GLY A 109 -9.81 1.14 -4.83
CA GLY A 109 -8.83 1.44 -3.78
C GLY A 109 -8.98 0.55 -2.56
N TYR A 110 -10.20 0.17 -2.20
CA TYR A 110 -10.47 -0.72 -1.08
C TYR A 110 -9.90 -2.13 -1.30
N THR A 111 -9.64 -2.53 -2.54
CA THR A 111 -9.01 -3.83 -2.83
C THR A 111 -7.59 -3.92 -2.29
N LEU A 112 -6.94 -2.79 -2.01
CA LEU A 112 -5.60 -2.74 -1.43
C LEU A 112 -5.59 -2.87 0.10
N VAL A 113 -6.74 -2.80 0.76
CA VAL A 113 -6.80 -2.84 2.23
C VAL A 113 -6.14 -4.09 2.83
N PRO A 114 -6.41 -5.30 2.32
CA PRO A 114 -5.72 -6.49 2.84
C PRO A 114 -4.20 -6.39 2.75
N LEU A 115 -3.68 -5.85 1.66
CA LEU A 115 -2.24 -5.65 1.48
C LEU A 115 -1.69 -4.63 2.47
N ILE A 116 -2.42 -3.54 2.70
CA ILE A 116 -2.02 -2.51 3.68
C ILE A 116 -1.91 -3.11 5.08
N ILE A 117 -2.87 -3.94 5.48
CA ILE A 117 -2.86 -4.60 6.78
C ILE A 117 -1.60 -5.46 6.91
N GLU A 118 -1.29 -6.24 5.90
CA GLU A 118 -0.09 -7.09 5.90
C GLU A 118 1.21 -6.27 5.94
N LEU A 119 1.30 -5.22 5.15
CA LEU A 119 2.45 -4.32 5.18
C LEU A 119 2.61 -3.66 6.55
N THR A 120 1.52 -3.24 7.18
CA THR A 120 1.54 -2.64 8.50
C THR A 120 2.09 -3.62 9.53
N ASN A 121 1.59 -4.84 9.52
CA ASN A 121 2.01 -5.87 10.47
C ASN A 121 3.48 -6.22 10.28
N TRP A 122 3.89 -6.42 9.06
CA TRP A 122 5.29 -6.72 8.75
C TRP A 122 6.21 -5.56 9.17
N GLY A 123 5.81 -4.31 8.85
CA GLY A 123 6.58 -3.12 9.18
C GLY A 123 6.75 -2.91 10.68
N LYS A 124 5.71 -3.18 11.48
CA LYS A 124 5.78 -3.11 12.93
C LYS A 124 6.78 -4.12 13.50
N GLN A 125 6.75 -5.35 13.00
CA GLN A 125 7.70 -6.37 13.40
C GLN A 125 9.13 -6.01 13.00
N HIS A 126 9.30 -5.46 11.81
CA HIS A 126 10.59 -5.00 11.33
C HIS A 126 11.17 -3.88 12.21
N ARG A 127 10.34 -2.92 12.64
CA ARG A 127 10.76 -1.87 13.57
C ARG A 127 11.25 -2.45 14.90
N GLU A 128 10.54 -3.44 15.44
CA GLU A 128 10.96 -4.11 16.68
C GLU A 128 12.29 -4.84 16.51
N LYS A 129 12.48 -5.51 15.37
CA LYS A 129 13.75 -6.17 15.04
C LYS A 129 14.92 -5.19 14.98
N ILE A 130 14.73 -4.02 14.39
CA ILE A 130 15.77 -2.98 14.31
C ILE A 130 16.12 -2.49 15.72
N LYS A 131 15.13 -2.22 16.57
CA LYS A 131 15.35 -1.76 17.94
C LYS A 131 16.16 -2.76 18.76
N THR A 132 15.88 -4.05 18.64
CA THR A 132 16.62 -5.10 19.34
C THR A 132 18.02 -5.31 18.79
N ALA A 133 18.25 -5.06 17.51
CA ALA A 133 19.55 -5.19 16.88
C ALA A 133 20.52 -4.05 17.26
N THR A 134 20.02 -2.91 17.69
CA THR A 134 20.82 -1.74 18.08
C THR A 134 21.22 -1.78 19.56
N LEU A 135 20.77 -2.77 20.30
CA LEU A 135 21.20 -3.02 21.68
C LEU A 135 22.46 -3.95 21.72
#